data_7e1a8f052369ead8356ffdbf5a301e9e
#
_entry.id   7e1a8f052369ead8356ffdbf5a301e9e
#
_cell.length_a   1.000
_cell.length_b   1.000
_cell.length_c   1.000
_cell.angle_alpha   90.00
_cell.angle_beta   90.00
_cell.angle_gamma   90.00
#
_symmetry.space_group_name_H-M   'P 1'
#
loop_
_entity.id
_entity.type
_entity.pdbx_description
1 polymer ?
#
loop_
_entity_poly.entity_id
_entity_poly.type
_entity_poly.pdbx_seq_one_letter_code
_entity_poly.pdbx_strand_id
1 'polypeptide(L)'
;FKIVNQIIEKTNLDFTNLYVRLYERPLNEIRFQGYLAQNLITTENGFAYIKITTDDIKNFGVDSSTASNMINNFNYIKEIKVWTFITYDQKSTMYKVNIRSRNVVINDIAAKYHGGGHKFASGVRTTNEADIDNLIKDLDERCREINHE
;
A
#
# COMPACT_ATOMS: atom_id res chain seq x y z
N PHE A 1 7.33 -25.79 -7.76
CA PHE A 1 6.27 -26.82 -7.61
C PHE A 1 6.82 -28.13 -7.01
N LYS A 2 8.02 -28.65 -7.38
CA LYS A 2 8.57 -29.90 -6.86
C LYS A 2 8.69 -29.92 -5.32
N ILE A 3 9.16 -28.84 -4.70
CA ILE A 3 9.29 -28.70 -3.24
C ILE A 3 7.91 -28.68 -2.57
N VAL A 4 6.94 -28.00 -3.15
CA VAL A 4 5.56 -27.92 -2.62
C VAL A 4 4.92 -29.30 -2.62
N ASN A 5 5.05 -30.06 -3.71
CA ASN A 5 4.55 -31.44 -3.78
C ASN A 5 5.20 -32.36 -2.73
N GLN A 6 6.52 -32.24 -2.54
CA GLN A 6 7.24 -33.04 -1.51
C GLN A 6 6.77 -32.69 -0.08
N ILE A 7 6.42 -31.42 0.19
CA ILE A 7 5.87 -31.02 1.49
C ILE A 7 4.48 -31.62 1.69
N ILE A 8 3.61 -31.52 0.68
CA ILE A 8 2.25 -32.08 0.71
C ILE A 8 2.28 -33.59 0.95
N GLU A 9 3.10 -34.32 0.20
CA GLU A 9 3.24 -35.78 0.31
C GLU A 9 3.76 -36.24 1.68
N LYS A 10 4.65 -35.45 2.31
CA LYS A 10 5.28 -35.80 3.58
C LYS A 10 4.53 -35.37 4.84
N THR A 11 3.60 -34.44 4.75
CA THR A 11 3.04 -33.78 5.94
C THR A 11 1.56 -34.07 6.19
N ASN A 12 0.86 -34.84 5.37
CA ASN A 12 -0.60 -35.02 5.44
C ASN A 12 -1.35 -33.70 5.61
N LEU A 13 -0.84 -32.62 5.04
CA LEU A 13 -1.34 -31.27 5.22
C LEU A 13 -2.67 -31.14 4.48
N ASP A 14 -3.73 -30.74 5.19
CA ASP A 14 -4.98 -30.31 4.56
C ASP A 14 -4.76 -28.99 3.84
N PHE A 15 -4.34 -29.12 2.58
CA PHE A 15 -4.00 -27.99 1.74
C PHE A 15 -5.20 -27.08 1.47
N THR A 16 -6.39 -27.66 1.38
CA THR A 16 -7.63 -26.89 1.19
C THR A 16 -7.89 -25.98 2.39
N ASN A 17 -7.80 -26.52 3.61
CA ASN A 17 -8.01 -25.75 4.83
C ASN A 17 -6.89 -24.72 5.06
N LEU A 18 -5.64 -25.05 4.73
CA LEU A 18 -4.54 -24.08 4.76
C LEU A 18 -4.79 -22.91 3.81
N TYR A 19 -5.24 -23.20 2.59
CA TYR A 19 -5.53 -22.19 1.57
C TYR A 19 -6.68 -21.27 1.99
N VAL A 20 -7.76 -21.81 2.54
CA VAL A 20 -8.88 -21.04 3.09
C VAL A 20 -8.38 -20.09 4.17
N ARG A 21 -7.62 -20.58 5.16
CA ARG A 21 -7.07 -19.75 6.24
C ARG A 21 -6.12 -18.66 5.74
N LEU A 22 -5.38 -18.93 4.68
CA LEU A 22 -4.46 -17.93 4.10
C LEU A 22 -5.20 -16.74 3.48
N TYR A 23 -6.36 -16.99 2.89
CA TYR A 23 -7.14 -15.96 2.16
C TYR A 23 -8.36 -15.46 2.93
N GLU A 24 -8.74 -16.12 4.01
CA GLU A 24 -9.88 -15.67 4.85
C GLU A 24 -9.60 -14.29 5.43
N ARG A 25 -10.57 -13.39 5.29
CA ARG A 25 -10.50 -12.04 5.82
C ARG A 25 -11.84 -11.66 6.45
N PRO A 26 -11.84 -10.90 7.56
CA PRO A 26 -13.06 -10.34 8.13
C PRO A 26 -13.81 -9.47 7.12
N LEU A 27 -15.12 -9.50 7.16
CA LEU A 27 -15.99 -8.77 6.23
C LEU A 27 -15.74 -7.25 6.29
N ASN A 28 -15.47 -6.70 7.48
CA ASN A 28 -15.17 -5.29 7.65
C ASN A 28 -13.87 -4.88 6.94
N GLU A 29 -12.86 -5.75 6.91
CA GLU A 29 -11.62 -5.51 6.15
C GLU A 29 -11.89 -5.50 4.64
N ILE A 30 -12.72 -6.42 4.14
CA ILE A 30 -13.09 -6.44 2.71
C ILE A 30 -13.89 -5.20 2.34
N ARG A 31 -14.82 -4.76 3.20
CA ARG A 31 -15.56 -3.51 2.99
C ARG A 31 -14.63 -2.29 3.00
N PHE A 32 -13.68 -2.26 3.92
CA PHE A 32 -12.69 -1.19 3.98
C PHE A 32 -11.80 -1.17 2.74
N GLN A 33 -11.36 -2.32 2.25
CA GLN A 33 -10.61 -2.41 0.99
C GLN A 33 -11.43 -1.88 -0.20
N GLY A 34 -12.72 -2.20 -0.27
CA GLY A 34 -13.63 -1.66 -1.29
C GLY A 34 -13.76 -0.13 -1.19
N TYR A 35 -13.89 0.40 0.02
CA TYR A 35 -13.91 1.84 0.27
C TYR A 35 -12.62 2.52 -0.20
N LEU A 36 -11.45 1.95 0.14
CA LEU A 36 -10.16 2.48 -0.31
C LEU A 36 -10.04 2.48 -1.83
N ALA A 37 -10.47 1.40 -2.48
CA ALA A 37 -10.44 1.29 -3.94
C ALA A 37 -11.34 2.34 -4.62
N GLN A 38 -12.54 2.55 -4.07
CA GLN A 38 -13.50 3.53 -4.60
C GLN A 38 -13.03 4.98 -4.43
N ASN A 39 -12.31 5.28 -3.35
CA ASN A 39 -11.84 6.63 -3.02
C ASN A 39 -10.36 6.88 -3.41
N LEU A 40 -9.74 5.94 -4.10
CA LEU A 40 -8.37 6.07 -4.58
C LEU A 40 -8.31 7.19 -5.63
N ILE A 41 -7.51 8.21 -5.38
CA ILE A 41 -7.28 9.30 -6.33
C ILE A 41 -6.19 8.83 -7.31
N THR A 42 -6.49 8.90 -8.60
CA THR A 42 -5.60 8.43 -9.66
C THR A 42 -5.23 9.57 -10.60
N THR A 43 -4.02 9.54 -11.13
CA THR A 43 -3.54 10.47 -12.16
C THR A 43 -3.41 9.79 -13.51
N GLU A 44 -3.37 10.57 -14.57
CA GLU A 44 -3.15 10.07 -15.95
C GLU A 44 -1.77 9.44 -16.13
N ASN A 45 -0.81 9.76 -15.25
CA ASN A 45 0.55 9.24 -15.30
C ASN A 45 0.69 7.82 -14.71
N GLY A 46 -0.37 7.29 -14.08
CA GLY A 46 -0.34 5.97 -13.43
C GLY A 46 0.11 6.02 -11.97
N PHE A 47 -0.01 7.17 -11.34
CA PHE A 47 0.14 7.34 -9.89
C PHE A 47 -1.23 7.32 -9.21
N ALA A 48 -1.27 6.77 -7.98
CA ALA A 48 -2.48 6.77 -7.18
C ALA A 48 -2.17 7.04 -5.70
N TYR A 49 -3.08 7.70 -5.00
CA TYR A 49 -2.96 7.89 -3.56
C TYR A 49 -4.30 7.97 -2.86
N ILE A 50 -4.30 7.74 -1.55
CA ILE A 50 -5.44 7.97 -0.68
C ILE A 50 -4.97 8.49 0.69
N LYS A 51 -5.69 9.50 1.21
CA LYS A 51 -5.56 9.96 2.60
C LYS A 51 -6.61 9.21 3.43
N ILE A 52 -6.16 8.39 4.36
CA ILE A 52 -7.00 7.58 5.24
C ILE A 52 -7.10 8.30 6.58
N THR A 53 -8.30 8.72 6.93
CA THR A 53 -8.56 9.44 8.18
C THR A 53 -8.77 8.48 9.36
N THR A 54 -8.65 9.01 10.56
CA THR A 54 -8.98 8.24 11.78
C THR A 54 -10.45 7.82 11.80
N ASP A 55 -11.34 8.66 11.25
CA ASP A 55 -12.76 8.35 11.18
C ASP A 55 -13.04 7.22 10.19
N ASP A 56 -12.33 7.16 9.07
CA ASP A 56 -12.41 6.02 8.15
C ASP A 56 -12.08 4.71 8.87
N ILE A 57 -10.95 4.69 9.59
CA ILE A 57 -10.50 3.50 10.36
C ILE A 57 -11.56 3.10 11.38
N LYS A 58 -12.11 4.05 12.14
CA LYS A 58 -13.16 3.80 13.14
C LYS A 58 -14.45 3.29 12.52
N ASN A 59 -14.92 3.93 11.45
CA ASN A 59 -16.19 3.60 10.80
C ASN A 59 -16.21 2.17 10.26
N PHE A 60 -15.07 1.67 9.80
CA PHE A 60 -14.95 0.29 9.32
C PHE A 60 -14.52 -0.70 10.41
N GLY A 61 -14.21 -0.23 11.62
CA GLY A 61 -13.78 -1.09 12.73
C GLY A 61 -12.48 -1.86 12.42
N VAL A 62 -11.56 -1.22 11.70
CA VAL A 62 -10.22 -1.75 11.43
C VAL A 62 -9.18 -1.04 12.28
N ASP A 63 -8.03 -1.65 12.49
CA ASP A 63 -6.91 -0.97 13.15
C ASP A 63 -5.97 -0.27 12.15
N SER A 64 -5.11 0.61 12.67
CA SER A 64 -4.18 1.38 11.84
C SER A 64 -3.14 0.51 11.12
N SER A 65 -2.79 -0.66 11.68
CA SER A 65 -1.84 -1.57 11.06
C SER A 65 -2.48 -2.31 9.89
N THR A 66 -3.71 -2.76 10.05
CA THR A 66 -4.53 -3.36 8.99
C THR A 66 -4.71 -2.37 7.84
N ALA A 67 -5.09 -1.12 8.13
CA ALA A 67 -5.24 -0.07 7.12
C ALA A 67 -3.92 0.16 6.34
N SER A 68 -2.80 0.24 7.04
CA SER A 68 -1.48 0.41 6.42
C SER A 68 -1.06 -0.79 5.56
N ASN A 69 -1.39 -2.01 5.98
CA ASN A 69 -0.99 -3.24 5.28
C ASN A 69 -1.83 -3.51 4.03
N MET A 70 -3.05 -2.96 3.96
CA MET A 70 -3.92 -3.07 2.77
C MET A 70 -3.30 -2.49 1.51
N ILE A 71 -2.29 -1.64 1.62
CA ILE A 71 -1.56 -1.12 0.46
C ILE A 71 -1.04 -2.24 -0.45
N ASN A 72 -0.72 -3.40 0.11
CA ASN A 72 -0.20 -4.53 -0.65
C ASN A 72 -1.26 -5.19 -1.54
N ASN A 73 -2.56 -4.99 -1.23
CA ASN A 73 -3.67 -5.55 -2.02
C ASN A 73 -3.91 -4.77 -3.33
N PHE A 74 -3.28 -3.63 -3.49
CA PHE A 74 -3.42 -2.76 -4.68
C PHE A 74 -2.36 -3.03 -5.75
N ASN A 75 -1.50 -4.03 -5.53
CA ASN A 75 -0.43 -4.40 -6.46
C ASN A 75 -0.92 -4.88 -7.84
N TYR A 76 -2.20 -5.22 -7.98
CA TYR A 76 -2.74 -5.81 -9.21
C TYR A 76 -3.58 -4.85 -10.04
N ILE A 77 -3.62 -3.56 -9.71
CA ILE A 77 -4.35 -2.56 -10.50
C ILE A 77 -3.53 -2.24 -11.74
N LYS A 78 -4.08 -2.57 -12.92
CA LYS A 78 -3.39 -2.54 -14.22
C LYS A 78 -2.82 -1.15 -14.56
N GLU A 79 -3.62 -0.12 -14.32
CA GLU A 79 -3.35 1.27 -14.72
C GLU A 79 -2.35 1.97 -13.79
N ILE A 80 -2.11 1.41 -12.58
CA ILE A 80 -1.32 2.07 -11.54
C ILE A 80 0.08 1.47 -11.47
N LYS A 81 1.10 2.32 -11.55
CA LYS A 81 2.52 1.97 -11.41
C LYS A 81 3.08 2.27 -10.03
N VAL A 82 2.64 3.37 -9.42
CA VAL A 82 3.00 3.80 -8.07
C VAL A 82 1.74 4.12 -7.28
N TRP A 83 1.66 3.65 -6.04
CA TRP A 83 0.53 3.96 -5.17
C TRP A 83 0.97 4.23 -3.74
N THR A 84 0.22 5.11 -3.07
CA THR A 84 0.58 5.65 -1.76
C THR A 84 -0.62 5.73 -0.84
N PHE A 85 -0.46 5.17 0.38
CA PHE A 85 -1.41 5.32 1.48
C PHE A 85 -0.86 6.29 2.51
N ILE A 86 -1.62 7.31 2.83
CA ILE A 86 -1.28 8.36 3.78
C ILE A 86 -2.23 8.23 4.98
N THR A 87 -1.71 7.86 6.15
CA THR A 87 -2.47 7.72 7.38
C THR A 87 -1.94 8.66 8.44
N TYR A 88 -2.85 9.28 9.21
CA TYR A 88 -2.46 10.04 10.39
C TYR A 88 -2.43 9.15 11.62
N ASP A 89 -1.29 9.05 12.28
CA ASP A 89 -1.12 8.33 13.53
C ASP A 89 -1.31 9.28 14.71
N GLN A 90 -2.44 9.16 15.41
CA GLN A 90 -2.76 10.00 16.58
C GLN A 90 -1.79 9.81 17.75
N LYS A 91 -1.17 8.64 17.90
CA LYS A 91 -0.25 8.36 18.99
C LYS A 91 1.08 9.09 18.83
N SER A 92 1.60 9.10 17.62
CA SER A 92 2.84 9.79 17.29
C SER A 92 2.64 11.22 16.79
N THR A 93 1.39 11.64 16.56
CA THR A 93 1.01 12.93 15.96
C THR A 93 1.72 13.19 14.62
N MET A 94 1.91 12.14 13.83
CA MET A 94 2.63 12.18 12.57
C MET A 94 1.83 11.51 11.46
N TYR A 95 2.04 11.98 10.25
CA TYR A 95 1.62 11.26 9.06
C TYR A 95 2.58 10.10 8.76
N LYS A 96 2.02 8.94 8.51
CA LYS A 96 2.71 7.77 8.00
C LYS A 96 2.34 7.57 6.55
N VAL A 97 3.32 7.67 5.68
CA VAL A 97 3.16 7.52 4.24
C VAL A 97 3.81 6.21 3.81
N ASN A 98 3.01 5.29 3.30
CA ASN A 98 3.50 4.06 2.72
C ASN A 98 3.47 4.18 1.20
N ILE A 99 4.56 3.84 0.53
CA ILE A 99 4.71 3.95 -0.92
C ILE A 99 5.03 2.58 -1.47
N ARG A 100 4.38 2.21 -2.56
CA ARG A 100 4.63 0.98 -3.31
C ARG A 100 4.72 1.29 -4.79
N SER A 101 5.44 0.46 -5.51
CA SER A 101 5.53 0.58 -6.97
C SER A 101 5.75 -0.75 -7.65
N ARG A 102 5.44 -0.79 -8.95
CA ARG A 102 5.80 -1.87 -9.86
C ARG A 102 6.85 -1.36 -10.85
N ASN A 103 8.09 -1.83 -10.69
CA ASN A 103 9.22 -1.51 -11.57
C ASN A 103 9.61 0.00 -11.63
N VAL A 104 9.07 0.82 -10.75
CA VAL A 104 9.42 2.25 -10.61
C VAL A 104 10.22 2.45 -9.35
N VAL A 105 11.44 2.98 -9.46
CA VAL A 105 12.28 3.27 -8.30
C VAL A 105 11.72 4.48 -7.56
N ILE A 106 11.46 4.33 -6.26
CA ILE A 106 10.80 5.33 -5.41
C ILE A 106 11.55 5.65 -4.11
N ASN A 107 12.57 4.89 -3.75
CA ASN A 107 13.28 5.05 -2.47
C ASN A 107 14.12 6.34 -2.42
N ASP A 108 14.62 6.80 -3.54
CA ASP A 108 15.33 8.08 -3.66
C ASP A 108 14.37 9.27 -3.42
N ILE A 109 13.13 9.18 -3.88
CA ILE A 109 12.10 10.18 -3.59
C ILE A 109 11.75 10.16 -2.10
N ALA A 110 11.53 8.98 -1.51
CA ALA A 110 11.27 8.88 -0.07
C ALA A 110 12.40 9.49 0.76
N ALA A 111 13.66 9.31 0.35
CA ALA A 111 14.84 9.86 1.04
C ALA A 111 14.87 11.40 1.06
N LYS A 112 14.34 12.09 0.05
CA LYS A 112 14.21 13.56 0.03
C LYS A 112 13.35 14.07 1.20
N TYR A 113 12.42 13.26 1.70
CA TYR A 113 11.50 13.56 2.80
C TYR A 113 11.86 12.82 4.09
N HIS A 114 13.16 12.54 4.29
CA HIS A 114 13.70 11.84 5.46
C HIS A 114 13.10 10.44 5.68
N GLY A 115 12.56 9.84 4.62
CA GLY A 115 12.07 8.48 4.59
C GLY A 115 13.11 7.49 4.08
N GLY A 116 12.66 6.27 3.77
CA GLY A 116 13.54 5.23 3.25
C GLY A 116 12.81 3.93 2.98
N GLY A 117 13.58 2.93 2.58
CA GLY A 117 13.07 1.60 2.25
C GLY A 117 13.76 1.00 1.04
N HIS A 118 13.09 0.04 0.42
CA HIS A 118 13.56 -0.62 -0.79
C HIS A 118 13.12 0.14 -2.06
N LYS A 119 13.73 -0.19 -3.20
CA LYS A 119 13.45 0.44 -4.50
C LYS A 119 11.96 0.55 -4.83
N PHE A 120 11.15 -0.45 -4.45
CA PHE A 120 9.74 -0.56 -4.81
C PHE A 120 8.78 -0.54 -3.60
N ALA A 121 9.33 -0.36 -2.40
CA ALA A 121 8.56 -0.34 -1.15
C ALA A 121 9.26 0.57 -0.14
N SER A 122 8.78 1.78 0.02
CA SER A 122 9.36 2.80 0.89
C SER A 122 8.31 3.44 1.78
N GLY A 123 8.75 4.22 2.76
CA GLY A 123 7.88 4.96 3.64
C GLY A 123 8.49 6.27 4.10
N VAL A 124 7.63 7.21 4.43
CA VAL A 124 7.98 8.52 4.99
C VAL A 124 7.16 8.74 6.26
N ARG A 125 7.73 9.43 7.24
CA ARG A 125 7.01 9.94 8.41
C ARG A 125 7.29 11.43 8.53
N THR A 126 6.23 12.23 8.59
CA THR A 126 6.36 13.68 8.69
C THR A 126 5.22 14.27 9.52
N THR A 127 5.49 15.39 10.17
CA THR A 127 4.45 16.24 10.81
C THR A 127 3.98 17.35 9.88
N ASN A 128 4.65 17.53 8.74
CA ASN A 128 4.42 18.63 7.80
C ASN A 128 3.55 18.17 6.61
N GLU A 129 2.37 18.74 6.47
CA GLU A 129 1.48 18.45 5.33
C GLU A 129 2.08 18.89 3.99
N ALA A 130 2.89 19.95 3.97
CA ALA A 130 3.55 20.39 2.74
C ALA A 130 4.51 19.33 2.17
N ASP A 131 5.16 18.54 3.04
CA ASP A 131 6.00 17.43 2.59
C ASP A 131 5.19 16.35 1.88
N ILE A 132 3.94 16.11 2.36
CA ILE A 132 3.04 15.13 1.74
C ILE A 132 2.63 15.60 0.34
N ASP A 133 2.24 16.86 0.20
CA ASP A 133 1.82 17.41 -1.08
C ASP A 133 2.98 17.46 -2.10
N ASN A 134 4.18 17.77 -1.65
CA ASN A 134 5.38 17.74 -2.48
C ASN A 134 5.77 16.29 -2.86
N LEU A 135 5.68 15.35 -1.92
CA LEU A 135 5.93 13.93 -2.16
C LEU A 135 4.96 13.35 -3.21
N ILE A 136 3.67 13.71 -3.13
CA ILE A 136 2.67 13.33 -4.12
C ILE A 136 3.06 13.85 -5.52
N LYS A 137 3.47 15.11 -5.62
CA LYS A 137 3.93 15.71 -6.89
C LYS A 137 5.17 15.01 -7.44
N ASP A 138 6.17 14.75 -6.61
CA ASP A 138 7.40 14.08 -7.02
C ASP A 138 7.14 12.65 -7.51
N LEU A 139 6.22 11.92 -6.87
CA LEU A 139 5.84 10.56 -7.27
C LEU A 139 5.06 10.55 -8.59
N ASP A 140 4.16 11.50 -8.78
CA ASP A 140 3.41 11.64 -10.04
C ASP A 140 4.34 12.02 -11.20
N GLU A 141 5.27 12.95 -10.96
CA GLU A 141 6.28 13.35 -11.94
C GLU A 141 7.17 12.18 -12.35
N ARG A 142 7.59 11.35 -11.39
CA ARG A 142 8.35 10.13 -11.67
C ARG A 142 7.56 9.18 -12.58
N CYS A 143 6.25 9.04 -12.38
CA CYS A 143 5.40 8.23 -13.24
C CYS A 143 5.31 8.83 -14.66
N ARG A 144 5.26 10.15 -14.77
CA ARG A 144 5.24 10.87 -16.05
C ARG A 144 6.53 10.65 -16.85
N GLU A 145 7.69 10.79 -16.19
CA GLU A 145 9.00 10.60 -16.82
C GLU A 145 9.11 9.22 -17.49
N ILE A 146 8.69 8.17 -16.77
CA ILE A 146 8.77 6.78 -17.26
C ILE A 146 7.79 6.50 -18.42
N ASN A 147 6.71 7.26 -18.56
CA ASN A 147 5.79 7.10 -19.66
C ASN A 147 6.36 7.65 -21.01
N HIS A 148 7.41 8.46 -20.93
CA HIS A 148 8.05 9.09 -22.08
C HIS A 148 9.39 8.42 -22.48
N GLU A 149 9.85 7.41 -21.71
CA GLU A 149 10.96 6.53 -22.08
C GLU A 149 10.47 5.31 -22.89
#